data_3204a7ac120c32d36da50d0063aa03af
#
_entry.id   3204a7ac120c32d36da50d0063aa03af
#
_cell.length_a   1.000
_cell.length_b   1.000
_cell.length_c   1.000
_cell.angle_alpha   90.00
_cell.angle_beta   90.00
_cell.angle_gamma   90.00
#
_symmetry.space_group_name_H-M   'P 1'
#
loop_
_entity.id
_entity.type
_entity.pdbx_description
1 polymer ?
#
loop_
_entity_poly.entity_id
_entity_poly.type
_entity_poly.pdbx_seq_one_letter_code
_entity_poly.pdbx_strand_id
1 'polypeptide(L)'
;MIHRNLSEVQTRLVKFGIVCLGTVLIAVAPTPEGLSLAGKYTLATMFFAGSLWVTGTLPLPVTALSIPVLLTATGVYDDMDTALVGFADHLIFLFMAGFMLANALQKYDIDRRIALYTMAKMGSSPRRLIGAVMLSTAGLSMWVSNTATTAMMTPIAVGVLSQVLSSESVAAVGDSAPEGTASGTATDGGIGTADDFTNMQIGMLLGTAYAASIGGVGTIIGTPPNAVLVGQLNAILGYEIGFAEWLLIGLPVVFVTLPLVWYLLTYVLYPPQIDNVDEAQEQAQAYLDEEDSLDPRGRRVAIIFTATAGLWVLGGLGTFLSAYLPDVWMTTLFGGSGMTIFGLEGHQGILYYVMVGVMAIPALVLADTMEWDELVDIDWGTLLLFGGGIALADALADTGTTEWIANTVFSDLTGMPVVLIIATVVLVVVFLTEMTSNTATTTILAPILIGLGSVFAATLGLTEFKTAIFLSVSGAIAASFAFALPVATPPNAIVYGSGYIKQSHMLRTGVILNIVMTAVLTGLIWLLFTFVWPHLLW
;
A
#
# COMPACT_ATOMS: atom_id res chain seq x y z
N MET A 1 -27.46 -21.06 -32.17
CA MET A 1 -26.12 -20.45 -31.86
C MET A 1 -25.62 -21.08 -30.59
N ILE A 2 -24.62 -21.95 -30.68
CA ILE A 2 -24.05 -22.67 -29.53
C ILE A 2 -23.08 -21.70 -28.86
N HIS A 3 -23.46 -21.04 -27.75
CA HIS A 3 -22.51 -20.40 -26.84
C HIS A 3 -21.70 -21.53 -26.19
N ARG A 4 -20.56 -21.87 -26.78
CA ARG A 4 -19.52 -22.63 -26.10
C ARG A 4 -18.96 -21.73 -25.01
N ASN A 5 -19.38 -21.93 -23.77
CA ASN A 5 -18.67 -21.40 -22.62
C ASN A 5 -17.28 -22.05 -22.64
N LEU A 6 -16.25 -21.25 -22.97
CA LEU A 6 -14.85 -21.65 -22.84
C LEU A 6 -14.60 -22.04 -21.39
N SER A 7 -13.88 -23.14 -21.16
CA SER A 7 -13.40 -23.44 -19.81
C SER A 7 -12.48 -22.28 -19.33
N GLU A 8 -12.36 -22.10 -18.02
CA GLU A 8 -11.47 -21.06 -17.47
C GLU A 8 -10.05 -21.14 -18.04
N VAL A 9 -9.52 -22.36 -18.23
CA VAL A 9 -8.21 -22.59 -18.83
C VAL A 9 -8.17 -22.12 -20.30
N GLN A 10 -9.20 -22.40 -21.06
CA GLN A 10 -9.27 -21.95 -22.47
C GLN A 10 -9.36 -20.43 -22.56
N THR A 11 -10.12 -19.79 -21.68
CA THR A 11 -10.21 -18.32 -21.61
C THR A 11 -8.86 -17.71 -21.27
N ARG A 12 -8.14 -18.29 -20.29
CA ARG A 12 -6.78 -17.86 -19.90
C ARG A 12 -5.78 -18.01 -21.07
N LEU A 13 -5.81 -19.15 -21.78
CA LEU A 13 -4.94 -19.37 -22.94
C LEU A 13 -5.24 -18.41 -24.09
N VAL A 14 -6.51 -18.10 -24.35
CA VAL A 14 -6.89 -17.12 -25.37
C VAL A 14 -6.38 -15.72 -25.01
N LYS A 15 -6.60 -15.26 -23.77
CA LYS A 15 -6.08 -13.96 -23.29
C LYS A 15 -4.55 -13.90 -23.42
N PHE A 16 -3.85 -14.94 -22.97
CA PHE A 16 -2.39 -15.03 -23.09
C PHE A 16 -1.94 -14.97 -24.54
N GLY A 17 -2.58 -15.73 -25.43
CA GLY A 17 -2.29 -15.70 -26.87
C GLY A 17 -2.48 -14.32 -27.51
N ILE A 18 -3.52 -13.57 -27.10
CA ILE A 18 -3.77 -12.21 -27.58
C ILE A 18 -2.64 -11.27 -27.11
N VAL A 19 -2.21 -11.38 -25.85
CA VAL A 19 -1.09 -10.57 -25.33
C VAL A 19 0.21 -10.90 -26.06
N CYS A 20 0.52 -12.19 -26.24
CA CYS A 20 1.71 -12.60 -27.02
C CYS A 20 1.66 -12.06 -28.45
N LEU A 21 0.51 -12.14 -29.12
CA LEU A 21 0.33 -11.60 -30.47
C LEU A 21 0.59 -10.08 -30.50
N GLY A 22 0.01 -9.33 -29.55
CA GLY A 22 0.24 -7.88 -29.43
C GLY A 22 1.72 -7.55 -29.21
N THR A 23 2.40 -8.29 -28.32
CA THR A 23 3.82 -8.16 -28.05
C THR A 23 4.66 -8.38 -29.31
N VAL A 24 4.38 -9.47 -30.06
CA VAL A 24 5.07 -9.77 -31.32
C VAL A 24 4.79 -8.69 -32.36
N LEU A 25 3.56 -8.20 -32.47
CA LEU A 25 3.23 -7.11 -33.40
C LEU A 25 4.03 -5.85 -33.11
N ILE A 26 4.20 -5.46 -31.84
CA ILE A 26 5.06 -4.33 -31.46
C ILE A 26 6.53 -4.62 -31.81
N ALA A 27 7.02 -5.82 -31.51
CA ALA A 27 8.42 -6.19 -31.75
C ALA A 27 8.79 -6.20 -33.24
N VAL A 28 7.87 -6.62 -34.14
CA VAL A 28 8.13 -6.68 -35.58
C VAL A 28 7.73 -5.40 -36.34
N ALA A 29 6.99 -4.49 -35.71
CA ALA A 29 6.63 -3.20 -36.31
C ALA A 29 7.86 -2.37 -36.63
N PRO A 30 7.79 -1.44 -37.61
CA PRO A 30 8.86 -0.48 -37.82
C PRO A 30 9.18 0.27 -36.53
N THR A 31 10.46 0.49 -36.27
CA THR A 31 10.88 1.25 -35.08
C THR A 31 10.42 2.71 -35.21
N PRO A 32 9.67 3.25 -34.24
CA PRO A 32 9.21 4.65 -34.27
C PRO A 32 10.40 5.62 -34.33
N GLU A 33 10.15 6.81 -34.89
CA GLU A 33 11.16 7.87 -34.91
C GLU A 33 11.54 8.28 -33.47
N GLY A 34 12.82 8.46 -33.23
CA GLY A 34 13.36 8.84 -31.92
C GLY A 34 13.48 7.70 -30.90
N LEU A 35 13.01 6.50 -31.20
CA LEU A 35 13.15 5.32 -30.33
C LEU A 35 14.26 4.40 -30.85
N SER A 36 15.11 3.88 -29.96
CA SER A 36 16.11 2.86 -30.30
C SER A 36 15.45 1.50 -30.57
N LEU A 37 16.17 0.57 -31.23
CA LEU A 37 15.67 -0.79 -31.42
C LEU A 37 15.49 -1.51 -30.07
N ALA A 38 16.45 -1.34 -29.16
CA ALA A 38 16.35 -1.86 -27.78
C ALA A 38 15.13 -1.24 -27.06
N GLY A 39 14.91 0.07 -27.20
CA GLY A 39 13.73 0.74 -26.64
C GLY A 39 12.41 0.19 -27.18
N LYS A 40 12.33 -0.15 -28.46
CA LYS A 40 11.15 -0.81 -29.03
C LYS A 40 10.90 -2.19 -28.39
N TYR A 41 11.93 -2.98 -28.15
CA TYR A 41 11.78 -4.28 -27.50
C TYR A 41 11.46 -4.14 -26.02
N THR A 42 12.00 -3.11 -25.34
CA THR A 42 11.60 -2.77 -23.97
C THR A 42 10.13 -2.36 -23.91
N LEU A 43 9.64 -1.57 -24.88
CA LEU A 43 8.24 -1.20 -25.01
C LEU A 43 7.35 -2.44 -25.24
N ALA A 44 7.79 -3.40 -26.05
CA ALA A 44 7.08 -4.67 -26.25
C ALA A 44 7.03 -5.49 -24.96
N THR A 45 8.12 -5.53 -24.19
CA THR A 45 8.18 -6.20 -22.87
C THR A 45 7.25 -5.50 -21.85
N MET A 46 7.23 -4.16 -21.83
CA MET A 46 6.32 -3.38 -21.00
C MET A 46 4.86 -3.65 -21.36
N PHE A 47 4.52 -3.71 -22.65
CA PHE A 47 3.18 -4.06 -23.11
C PHE A 47 2.78 -5.46 -22.67
N PHE A 48 3.68 -6.44 -22.80
CA PHE A 48 3.47 -7.82 -22.35
C PHE A 48 3.17 -7.87 -20.85
N ALA A 49 4.06 -7.32 -20.03
CA ALA A 49 3.92 -7.34 -18.58
C ALA A 49 2.68 -6.58 -18.12
N GLY A 50 2.48 -5.35 -18.61
CA GLY A 50 1.34 -4.51 -18.27
C GLY A 50 0.01 -5.14 -18.65
N SER A 51 -0.11 -5.73 -19.86
CA SER A 51 -1.32 -6.40 -20.30
C SER A 51 -1.65 -7.63 -19.46
N LEU A 52 -0.65 -8.43 -19.07
CA LEU A 52 -0.86 -9.60 -18.21
C LEU A 52 -1.24 -9.19 -16.78
N TRP A 53 -0.62 -8.13 -16.24
CA TRP A 53 -0.95 -7.58 -14.92
C TRP A 53 -2.38 -7.00 -14.88
N VAL A 54 -2.77 -6.22 -15.88
CA VAL A 54 -4.12 -5.62 -15.98
C VAL A 54 -5.19 -6.69 -16.17
N THR A 55 -4.94 -7.69 -17.01
CA THR A 55 -5.95 -8.74 -17.30
C THR A 55 -6.01 -9.85 -16.26
N GLY A 56 -5.06 -9.90 -15.32
CA GLY A 56 -4.93 -10.99 -14.34
C GLY A 56 -4.78 -12.38 -14.98
N THR A 57 -4.28 -12.43 -16.20
CA THR A 57 -4.15 -13.69 -16.97
C THR A 57 -3.16 -14.64 -16.32
N LEU A 58 -2.05 -14.11 -15.80
CA LEU A 58 -1.08 -14.83 -14.99
C LEU A 58 -0.98 -14.17 -13.60
N PRO A 59 -0.58 -14.91 -12.55
CA PRO A 59 -0.22 -14.31 -11.27
C PRO A 59 0.87 -13.23 -11.48
N LEU A 60 0.77 -12.14 -10.71
CA LEU A 60 1.68 -11.00 -10.85
C LEU A 60 3.18 -11.40 -10.81
N PRO A 61 3.63 -12.25 -9.85
CA PRO A 61 5.04 -12.66 -9.79
C PRO A 61 5.48 -13.52 -10.97
N VAL A 62 4.58 -14.33 -11.55
CA VAL A 62 4.90 -15.14 -12.73
C VAL A 62 5.18 -14.26 -13.95
N THR A 63 4.38 -13.20 -14.11
CA THR A 63 4.62 -12.19 -15.14
C THR A 63 5.95 -11.48 -14.90
N ALA A 64 6.24 -11.09 -13.66
CA ALA A 64 7.48 -10.43 -13.28
C ALA A 64 8.74 -11.26 -13.62
N LEU A 65 8.70 -12.56 -13.34
CA LEU A 65 9.79 -13.49 -13.70
C LEU A 65 10.00 -13.65 -15.20
N SER A 66 9.01 -13.36 -16.04
CA SER A 66 9.15 -13.42 -17.49
C SER A 66 9.84 -12.18 -18.10
N ILE A 67 9.90 -11.07 -17.36
CA ILE A 67 10.50 -9.80 -17.83
C ILE A 67 11.99 -9.97 -18.17
N PRO A 68 12.86 -10.42 -17.26
CA PRO A 68 14.29 -10.60 -17.59
C PRO A 68 14.51 -11.57 -18.73
N VAL A 69 13.68 -12.61 -18.86
CA VAL A 69 13.75 -13.56 -19.98
C VAL A 69 13.47 -12.84 -21.30
N LEU A 70 12.45 -12.00 -21.37
CA LEU A 70 12.12 -11.25 -22.59
C LEU A 70 13.19 -10.20 -22.91
N LEU A 71 13.70 -9.48 -21.92
CA LEU A 71 14.76 -8.47 -22.12
C LEU A 71 16.04 -9.11 -22.67
N THR A 72 16.44 -10.27 -22.16
CA THR A 72 17.60 -11.00 -22.66
C THR A 72 17.34 -11.63 -24.03
N ALA A 73 16.19 -12.29 -24.21
CA ALA A 73 15.85 -12.95 -25.47
C ALA A 73 15.71 -11.97 -26.65
N THR A 74 15.34 -10.73 -26.40
CA THR A 74 15.22 -9.67 -27.42
C THR A 74 16.52 -8.87 -27.60
N GLY A 75 17.57 -9.15 -26.82
CA GLY A 75 18.85 -8.46 -26.89
C GLY A 75 18.83 -7.03 -26.36
N VAL A 76 17.88 -6.71 -25.46
CA VAL A 76 17.91 -5.46 -24.68
C VAL A 76 19.09 -5.51 -23.72
N TYR A 77 19.28 -6.65 -23.05
CA TYR A 77 20.48 -6.98 -22.27
C TYR A 77 21.21 -8.17 -22.90
N ASP A 78 22.53 -8.15 -22.83
CA ASP A 78 23.39 -9.17 -23.44
C ASP A 78 23.32 -10.51 -22.70
N ASP A 79 23.04 -10.47 -21.39
CA ASP A 79 23.00 -11.65 -20.53
C ASP A 79 21.87 -11.58 -19.49
N MET A 80 21.61 -12.75 -18.90
CA MET A 80 20.57 -12.91 -17.89
C MET A 80 20.96 -12.29 -16.53
N ASP A 81 22.28 -12.22 -16.24
CA ASP A 81 22.78 -11.68 -14.97
C ASP A 81 22.43 -10.20 -14.87
N THR A 82 22.67 -9.44 -15.94
CA THR A 82 22.29 -8.02 -16.04
C THR A 82 20.76 -7.84 -15.95
N ALA A 83 19.99 -8.67 -16.64
CA ALA A 83 18.54 -8.58 -16.63
C ALA A 83 17.92 -8.92 -15.25
N LEU A 84 18.62 -9.66 -14.40
CA LEU A 84 18.17 -10.07 -13.06
C LEU A 84 18.61 -9.11 -11.95
N VAL A 85 19.43 -8.10 -12.21
CA VAL A 85 19.95 -7.17 -11.18
C VAL A 85 18.83 -6.58 -10.34
N GLY A 86 17.68 -6.22 -10.94
CA GLY A 86 16.53 -5.69 -10.23
C GLY A 86 15.96 -6.63 -9.15
N PHE A 87 16.20 -7.96 -9.24
CA PHE A 87 15.77 -8.92 -8.22
C PHE A 87 16.71 -8.99 -7.01
N ALA A 88 17.89 -8.37 -7.10
CA ALA A 88 18.84 -8.23 -5.99
C ALA A 88 18.87 -6.81 -5.42
N ASP A 89 17.90 -5.96 -5.76
CA ASP A 89 17.81 -4.60 -5.22
C ASP A 89 17.66 -4.62 -3.70
N HIS A 90 18.34 -3.69 -3.03
CA HIS A 90 18.37 -3.59 -1.56
C HIS A 90 16.99 -3.39 -0.93
N LEU A 91 16.04 -2.78 -1.64
CA LEU A 91 14.66 -2.60 -1.16
C LEU A 91 13.91 -3.93 -1.02
N ILE A 92 14.23 -4.94 -1.84
CA ILE A 92 13.66 -6.28 -1.69
C ILE A 92 14.00 -6.86 -0.32
N PHE A 93 15.24 -6.67 0.13
CA PHE A 93 15.68 -7.10 1.47
C PHE A 93 15.03 -6.28 2.60
N LEU A 94 14.80 -4.99 2.40
CA LEU A 94 14.03 -4.18 3.35
C LEU A 94 12.61 -4.72 3.53
N PHE A 95 11.91 -5.01 2.41
CA PHE A 95 10.56 -5.55 2.46
C PHE A 95 10.50 -6.95 3.02
N MET A 96 11.45 -7.80 2.66
CA MET A 96 11.59 -9.12 3.26
C MET A 96 11.70 -9.00 4.80
N ALA A 97 12.56 -8.12 5.29
CA ALA A 97 12.71 -7.87 6.73
C ALA A 97 11.43 -7.31 7.35
N GLY A 98 10.75 -6.39 6.67
CA GLY A 98 9.47 -5.82 7.09
C GLY A 98 8.38 -6.88 7.23
N PHE A 99 8.26 -7.79 6.25
CA PHE A 99 7.29 -8.90 6.31
C PHE A 99 7.62 -9.90 7.43
N MET A 100 8.91 -10.22 7.64
CA MET A 100 9.34 -11.07 8.74
C MET A 100 9.06 -10.45 10.12
N LEU A 101 9.27 -9.14 10.28
CA LEU A 101 8.89 -8.41 11.48
C LEU A 101 7.37 -8.40 11.69
N ALA A 102 6.59 -8.21 10.62
CA ALA A 102 5.13 -8.27 10.68
C ALA A 102 4.62 -9.66 11.11
N ASN A 103 5.21 -10.74 10.58
CA ASN A 103 4.91 -12.11 11.02
C ASN A 103 5.20 -12.32 12.51
N ALA A 104 6.30 -11.75 13.00
CA ALA A 104 6.61 -11.83 14.43
C ALA A 104 5.59 -11.08 15.29
N LEU A 105 5.10 -9.91 14.87
CA LEU A 105 4.03 -9.18 15.57
C LEU A 105 2.74 -9.98 15.61
N GLN A 106 2.34 -10.60 14.48
CA GLN A 106 1.13 -11.40 14.36
C GLN A 106 1.20 -12.69 15.19
N LYS A 107 2.33 -13.40 15.17
CA LYS A 107 2.53 -14.64 15.95
C LYS A 107 2.24 -14.47 17.44
N TYR A 108 2.51 -13.28 17.98
CA TYR A 108 2.34 -12.97 19.41
C TYR A 108 1.13 -12.06 19.68
N ASP A 109 0.21 -11.91 18.72
CA ASP A 109 -1.01 -11.11 18.81
C ASP A 109 -0.78 -9.67 19.29
N ILE A 110 0.41 -9.09 19.03
CA ILE A 110 0.77 -7.73 19.45
C ILE A 110 -0.11 -6.71 18.71
N ASP A 111 -0.35 -6.93 17.45
CA ASP A 111 -1.21 -6.12 16.59
C ASP A 111 -2.67 -6.14 17.10
N ARG A 112 -3.19 -7.32 17.44
CA ARG A 112 -4.53 -7.49 18.03
C ARG A 112 -4.67 -6.73 19.35
N ARG A 113 -3.67 -6.81 20.23
CA ARG A 113 -3.66 -6.09 21.52
C ARG A 113 -3.69 -4.57 21.33
N ILE A 114 -2.92 -4.05 20.38
CA ILE A 114 -2.92 -2.62 20.04
C ILE A 114 -4.32 -2.18 19.60
N ALA A 115 -4.97 -2.99 18.75
CA ALA A 115 -6.32 -2.71 18.27
C ALA A 115 -7.34 -2.68 19.42
N LEU A 116 -7.40 -3.73 20.23
CA LEU A 116 -8.32 -3.84 21.37
C LEU A 116 -8.10 -2.73 22.40
N TYR A 117 -6.84 -2.42 22.72
CA TYR A 117 -6.50 -1.32 23.63
C TYR A 117 -7.01 0.03 23.13
N THR A 118 -6.86 0.29 21.84
CA THR A 118 -7.34 1.56 21.23
C THR A 118 -8.86 1.62 21.29
N MET A 119 -9.55 0.53 20.99
CA MET A 119 -11.01 0.44 21.04
C MET A 119 -11.54 0.64 22.47
N ALA A 120 -10.96 -0.02 23.46
CA ALA A 120 -11.34 0.11 24.87
C ALA A 120 -11.18 1.55 25.41
N LYS A 121 -10.25 2.34 24.85
CA LYS A 121 -9.95 3.71 25.31
C LYS A 121 -10.79 4.81 24.65
N MET A 122 -11.45 4.56 23.51
CA MET A 122 -12.08 5.62 22.71
C MET A 122 -13.48 6.02 23.16
N GLY A 123 -14.06 5.33 24.16
CA GLY A 123 -15.35 5.71 24.76
C GLY A 123 -16.59 5.21 23.99
N SER A 124 -17.78 5.44 24.59
CA SER A 124 -19.07 4.83 24.26
C SER A 124 -19.82 5.43 23.06
N SER A 125 -19.25 6.34 22.31
CA SER A 125 -19.90 6.90 21.12
C SER A 125 -19.69 6.03 19.89
N PRO A 126 -20.73 5.66 19.12
CA PRO A 126 -20.63 4.87 17.91
C PRO A 126 -19.61 5.42 16.88
N ARG A 127 -19.60 6.74 16.70
CA ARG A 127 -18.65 7.41 15.80
C ARG A 127 -17.21 7.27 16.28
N ARG A 128 -16.98 7.38 17.60
CA ARG A 128 -15.64 7.21 18.19
C ARG A 128 -15.19 5.76 18.08
N LEU A 129 -16.08 4.79 18.24
CA LEU A 129 -15.79 3.38 18.07
C LEU A 129 -15.33 3.08 16.63
N ILE A 130 -16.08 3.57 15.61
CA ILE A 130 -15.65 3.48 14.21
C ILE A 130 -14.28 4.15 14.01
N GLY A 131 -14.09 5.34 14.61
CA GLY A 131 -12.81 6.05 14.57
C GLY A 131 -11.67 5.27 15.22
N ALA A 132 -11.92 4.57 16.34
CA ALA A 132 -10.93 3.73 17.01
C ALA A 132 -10.50 2.55 16.13
N VAL A 133 -11.47 1.86 15.52
CA VAL A 133 -11.20 0.77 14.57
C VAL A 133 -10.39 1.30 13.39
N MET A 134 -10.79 2.41 12.78
CA MET A 134 -10.04 3.01 11.67
C MET A 134 -8.64 3.45 12.07
N LEU A 135 -8.47 4.08 13.23
CA LEU A 135 -7.16 4.53 13.72
C LEU A 135 -6.22 3.34 13.99
N SER A 136 -6.73 2.30 14.65
CA SER A 136 -5.96 1.08 14.92
C SER A 136 -5.57 0.39 13.61
N THR A 137 -6.53 0.24 12.70
CA THR A 137 -6.30 -0.37 11.40
C THR A 137 -5.25 0.40 10.60
N ALA A 138 -5.36 1.73 10.51
CA ALA A 138 -4.40 2.55 9.80
C ALA A 138 -3.01 2.49 10.46
N GLY A 139 -2.94 2.58 11.80
CA GLY A 139 -1.68 2.51 12.54
C GLY A 139 -0.95 1.17 12.35
N LEU A 140 -1.68 0.07 12.38
CA LEU A 140 -1.13 -1.28 12.14
C LEU A 140 -0.73 -1.46 10.67
N SER A 141 -1.53 -0.97 9.74
CA SER A 141 -1.28 -1.10 8.31
C SER A 141 -0.05 -0.30 7.83
N MET A 142 0.49 0.61 8.63
CA MET A 142 1.79 1.24 8.35
C MET A 142 2.95 0.24 8.45
N TRP A 143 2.80 -0.84 9.20
CA TRP A 143 3.87 -1.79 9.55
C TRP A 143 3.60 -3.20 9.07
N VAL A 144 2.32 -3.56 8.96
CA VAL A 144 1.82 -4.86 8.53
C VAL A 144 1.07 -4.65 7.21
N SER A 145 1.08 -5.63 6.31
CA SER A 145 0.39 -5.48 5.02
C SER A 145 -1.10 -5.13 5.21
N ASN A 146 -1.65 -4.32 4.31
CA ASN A 146 -3.07 -3.94 4.31
C ASN A 146 -3.99 -5.17 4.38
N THR A 147 -3.62 -6.25 3.68
CA THR A 147 -4.36 -7.52 3.64
C THR A 147 -4.40 -8.19 5.01
N ALA A 148 -3.24 -8.38 5.63
CA ALA A 148 -3.15 -9.03 6.93
C ALA A 148 -3.84 -8.21 8.03
N THR A 149 -3.63 -6.89 8.03
CA THR A 149 -4.30 -5.98 8.96
C THR A 149 -5.82 -6.05 8.82
N THR A 150 -6.34 -6.04 7.60
CA THR A 150 -7.79 -6.13 7.36
C THR A 150 -8.35 -7.49 7.74
N ALA A 151 -7.63 -8.58 7.43
CA ALA A 151 -8.04 -9.93 7.79
C ALA A 151 -8.17 -10.11 9.31
N MET A 152 -7.27 -9.50 10.09
CA MET A 152 -7.34 -9.49 11.55
C MET A 152 -8.44 -8.56 12.08
N MET A 153 -8.53 -7.34 11.55
CA MET A 153 -9.45 -6.32 12.06
C MET A 153 -10.91 -6.60 11.72
N THR A 154 -11.20 -7.25 10.58
CA THR A 154 -12.59 -7.53 10.17
C THR A 154 -13.33 -8.43 11.16
N PRO A 155 -12.80 -9.58 11.62
CA PRO A 155 -13.45 -10.39 12.67
C PRO A 155 -13.64 -9.62 13.98
N ILE A 156 -12.69 -8.79 14.39
CA ILE A 156 -12.81 -7.95 15.60
C ILE A 156 -13.95 -6.95 15.43
N ALA A 157 -14.00 -6.25 14.30
CA ALA A 157 -15.08 -5.30 13.99
C ALA A 157 -16.45 -5.99 13.96
N VAL A 158 -16.56 -7.17 13.34
CA VAL A 158 -17.79 -7.98 13.30
C VAL A 158 -18.19 -8.46 14.70
N GLY A 159 -17.25 -8.91 15.52
CA GLY A 159 -17.51 -9.33 16.90
C GLY A 159 -18.09 -8.19 17.76
N VAL A 160 -17.49 -7.02 17.66
CA VAL A 160 -17.98 -5.81 18.34
C VAL A 160 -19.36 -5.38 17.82
N LEU A 161 -19.59 -5.42 16.50
CA LEU A 161 -20.89 -5.12 15.91
C LEU A 161 -21.98 -6.09 16.36
N SER A 162 -21.69 -7.39 16.45
CA SER A 162 -22.67 -8.40 16.88
C SER A 162 -23.17 -8.15 18.29
N GLN A 163 -22.31 -7.67 19.18
CA GLN A 163 -22.69 -7.32 20.55
C GLN A 163 -23.63 -6.10 20.59
N VAL A 164 -23.27 -5.03 19.86
CA VAL A 164 -24.07 -3.82 19.78
C VAL A 164 -25.48 -4.11 19.23
N LEU A 165 -25.57 -4.95 18.20
CA LEU A 165 -26.85 -5.28 17.55
C LEU A 165 -27.72 -6.24 18.40
N SER A 166 -27.10 -7.14 19.17
CA SER A 166 -27.83 -8.03 20.06
C SER A 166 -28.49 -7.28 21.23
N SER A 167 -27.82 -6.27 21.76
CA SER A 167 -28.37 -5.44 22.84
C SER A 167 -29.52 -4.55 22.36
N GLU A 168 -29.43 -4.01 21.14
CA GLU A 168 -30.50 -3.20 20.54
C GLU A 168 -31.79 -4.03 20.33
N SER A 169 -31.65 -5.29 19.90
CA SER A 169 -32.79 -6.21 19.75
C SER A 169 -33.44 -6.56 21.08
N VAL A 170 -32.65 -6.68 22.16
CA VAL A 170 -33.18 -6.92 23.52
C VAL A 170 -33.86 -5.68 24.08
N ALA A 171 -33.32 -4.49 23.87
CA ALA A 171 -33.93 -3.23 24.30
C ALA A 171 -35.25 -2.96 23.57
N ALA A 172 -35.34 -3.22 22.27
CA ALA A 172 -36.54 -3.07 21.46
C ALA A 172 -37.68 -4.05 21.88
N VAL A 173 -37.31 -5.25 22.37
CA VAL A 173 -38.27 -6.23 22.91
C VAL A 173 -38.74 -5.85 24.33
N GLY A 174 -37.91 -5.16 25.13
CA GLY A 174 -38.25 -4.72 26.49
C GLY A 174 -39.27 -3.58 26.53
N ASP A 175 -39.30 -2.71 25.55
CA ASP A 175 -40.19 -1.53 25.50
C ASP A 175 -41.59 -1.80 24.87
N SER A 176 -41.81 -3.01 24.32
CA SER A 176 -43.01 -3.36 23.56
C SER A 176 -43.71 -4.65 24.03
N ALA A 177 -43.50 -5.14 25.25
CA ALA A 177 -44.16 -6.34 25.75
C ALA A 177 -45.48 -6.04 26.47
N PRO A 178 -46.68 -6.33 25.89
CA PRO A 178 -47.84 -6.65 26.67
C PRO A 178 -47.67 -8.05 27.24
N GLU A 179 -47.88 -8.20 28.54
CA GLU A 179 -47.91 -9.49 29.24
C GLU A 179 -48.87 -10.48 28.57
N GLY A 180 -48.34 -11.60 28.13
CA GLY A 180 -49.09 -12.82 27.82
C GLY A 180 -48.98 -13.32 26.40
N THR A 181 -48.04 -14.22 26.19
CA THR A 181 -48.24 -15.57 25.62
C THR A 181 -46.88 -16.23 25.36
N ALA A 182 -46.54 -17.19 26.21
CA ALA A 182 -45.50 -18.13 25.98
C ALA A 182 -45.95 -19.15 24.91
N SER A 183 -45.30 -19.17 23.78
CA SER A 183 -45.24 -20.39 22.93
C SER A 183 -43.97 -20.33 22.08
N GLY A 184 -43.06 -21.26 22.39
CA GLY A 184 -41.77 -21.35 21.78
C GLY A 184 -41.76 -21.70 20.30
N THR A 185 -40.77 -21.22 19.67
CA THR A 185 -39.93 -21.95 18.69
C THR A 185 -38.62 -21.22 18.66
N ALA A 186 -37.56 -21.90 19.12
CA ALA A 186 -36.21 -21.47 18.91
C ALA A 186 -35.97 -21.43 17.39
N THR A 187 -35.95 -20.26 16.80
CA THR A 187 -35.45 -20.03 15.47
C THR A 187 -33.96 -19.72 15.56
N ASP A 188 -33.24 -20.59 14.90
CA ASP A 188 -31.83 -20.52 14.53
C ASP A 188 -31.36 -19.05 14.42
N GLY A 189 -30.23 -18.71 15.05
CA GLY A 189 -29.64 -17.37 15.08
C GLY A 189 -29.21 -16.85 13.70
N GLY A 190 -30.17 -16.62 12.84
CA GLY A 190 -30.00 -15.92 11.59
C GLY A 190 -30.03 -14.40 11.86
N ILE A 191 -28.88 -13.77 11.83
CA ILE A 191 -28.72 -12.32 11.66
C ILE A 191 -29.54 -11.93 10.42
N GLY A 192 -30.42 -10.94 10.56
CA GLY A 192 -31.49 -10.51 9.65
C GLY A 192 -31.23 -10.70 8.16
N THR A 193 -32.31 -10.93 7.42
CA THR A 193 -32.30 -11.11 5.97
C THR A 193 -31.46 -10.01 5.30
N ALA A 194 -30.69 -10.37 4.29
CA ALA A 194 -29.65 -9.59 3.57
C ALA A 194 -30.05 -8.19 3.03
N ASP A 195 -31.18 -7.64 3.45
CA ASP A 195 -31.71 -6.37 2.95
C ASP A 195 -31.55 -5.17 3.91
N ASP A 196 -31.31 -5.38 5.22
CA ASP A 196 -31.25 -4.30 6.21
C ASP A 196 -29.93 -4.29 7.00
N PHE A 197 -28.82 -3.87 6.36
CA PHE A 197 -27.59 -3.56 7.09
C PHE A 197 -27.67 -2.17 7.71
N THR A 198 -27.32 -2.06 9.00
CA THR A 198 -27.31 -0.78 9.70
C THR A 198 -26.18 0.13 9.18
N ASN A 199 -26.40 1.45 9.26
CA ASN A 199 -25.37 2.43 8.90
C ASN A 199 -24.06 2.20 9.67
N MET A 200 -24.16 1.75 10.92
CA MET A 200 -22.98 1.47 11.74
C MET A 200 -22.18 0.28 11.20
N GLN A 201 -22.85 -0.81 10.78
CA GLN A 201 -22.17 -1.96 10.15
C GLN A 201 -21.42 -1.54 8.89
N ILE A 202 -22.12 -0.85 7.99
CA ILE A 202 -21.54 -0.39 6.73
C ILE A 202 -20.36 0.54 6.99
N GLY A 203 -20.55 1.55 7.85
CA GLY A 203 -19.52 2.54 8.18
C GLY A 203 -18.29 1.93 8.84
N MET A 204 -18.44 0.97 9.74
CA MET A 204 -17.35 0.30 10.43
C MET A 204 -16.55 -0.60 9.48
N LEU A 205 -17.23 -1.43 8.69
CA LEU A 205 -16.55 -2.37 7.79
C LEU A 205 -15.86 -1.66 6.62
N LEU A 206 -16.54 -0.71 5.95
CA LEU A 206 -15.90 0.10 4.93
C LEU A 206 -14.75 0.92 5.52
N GLY A 207 -14.95 1.49 6.72
CA GLY A 207 -13.92 2.20 7.47
C GLY A 207 -12.68 1.35 7.72
N THR A 208 -12.85 0.07 8.07
CA THR A 208 -11.76 -0.88 8.26
C THR A 208 -10.95 -1.08 6.97
N ALA A 209 -11.61 -1.37 5.85
CA ALA A 209 -10.91 -1.59 4.57
C ALA A 209 -10.18 -0.33 4.09
N TYR A 210 -10.84 0.82 4.17
CA TYR A 210 -10.27 2.08 3.70
C TYR A 210 -9.15 2.58 4.62
N ALA A 211 -9.29 2.38 5.93
CA ALA A 211 -8.23 2.73 6.88
C ALA A 211 -6.96 1.89 6.68
N ALA A 212 -7.08 0.62 6.31
CA ALA A 212 -5.93 -0.20 5.95
C ALA A 212 -5.19 0.35 4.72
N SER A 213 -5.93 0.68 3.66
CA SER A 213 -5.35 1.24 2.44
C SER A 213 -4.70 2.61 2.66
N ILE A 214 -5.36 3.50 3.42
CA ILE A 214 -4.83 4.82 3.79
C ILE A 214 -3.60 4.68 4.68
N GLY A 215 -3.67 3.84 5.72
CA GLY A 215 -2.57 3.63 6.67
C GLY A 215 -1.31 3.13 5.99
N GLY A 216 -1.45 2.19 5.05
CA GLY A 216 -0.32 1.65 4.29
C GLY A 216 0.53 2.71 3.56
N VAL A 217 -0.04 3.87 3.21
CA VAL A 217 0.74 4.97 2.61
C VAL A 217 1.74 5.58 3.58
N GLY A 218 1.51 5.43 4.90
CA GLY A 218 2.28 6.12 5.94
C GLY A 218 3.75 5.77 6.01
N THR A 219 4.16 4.56 5.65
CA THR A 219 5.57 4.13 5.63
C THR A 219 5.95 3.47 4.31
N ILE A 220 7.25 3.36 4.02
CA ILE A 220 7.71 2.66 2.81
C ILE A 220 7.19 1.22 2.78
N ILE A 221 7.25 0.51 3.90
CA ILE A 221 6.90 -0.92 4.01
C ILE A 221 5.41 -1.18 4.18
N GLY A 222 4.58 -0.15 4.41
CA GLY A 222 3.16 -0.31 4.70
C GLY A 222 2.34 -0.83 3.51
N THR A 223 2.71 -0.44 2.28
CA THR A 223 2.03 -0.92 1.08
C THR A 223 2.98 -1.06 -0.11
N PRO A 224 2.81 -2.10 -0.96
CA PRO A 224 3.66 -2.36 -2.11
C PRO A 224 3.89 -1.18 -3.08
N PRO A 225 2.89 -0.35 -3.43
CA PRO A 225 3.10 0.82 -4.28
C PRO A 225 4.23 1.75 -3.84
N ASN A 226 4.40 1.95 -2.53
CA ASN A 226 5.44 2.82 -1.98
C ASN A 226 6.84 2.28 -2.33
N ALA A 227 7.04 0.99 -2.13
CA ALA A 227 8.28 0.31 -2.44
C ALA A 227 8.62 0.31 -3.91
N VAL A 228 7.63 -0.03 -4.74
CA VAL A 228 7.79 -0.02 -6.20
C VAL A 228 8.25 1.35 -6.67
N LEU A 229 7.63 2.40 -6.17
CA LEU A 229 8.03 3.76 -6.54
C LEU A 229 9.48 4.05 -6.11
N VAL A 230 9.84 3.77 -4.84
CA VAL A 230 11.18 4.06 -4.33
C VAL A 230 12.24 3.29 -5.12
N GLY A 231 11.99 2.00 -5.43
CA GLY A 231 12.88 1.20 -6.28
C GLY A 231 13.03 1.77 -7.70
N GLN A 232 11.93 2.19 -8.32
CA GLN A 232 11.96 2.73 -9.68
C GLN A 232 12.59 4.14 -9.74
N LEU A 233 12.44 4.97 -8.69
CA LEU A 233 13.15 6.23 -8.59
C LEU A 233 14.67 6.01 -8.48
N ASN A 234 15.08 5.02 -7.72
CA ASN A 234 16.49 4.65 -7.63
C ASN A 234 17.02 4.11 -8.98
N ALA A 235 16.30 3.20 -9.62
CA ALA A 235 16.65 2.61 -10.90
C ALA A 235 16.77 3.67 -12.02
N ILE A 236 15.80 4.57 -12.14
CA ILE A 236 15.72 5.51 -13.28
C ILE A 236 16.52 6.79 -13.02
N LEU A 237 16.49 7.32 -11.79
CA LEU A 237 17.08 8.63 -11.46
C LEU A 237 18.31 8.54 -10.54
N GLY A 238 18.66 7.35 -10.04
CA GLY A 238 19.65 7.19 -8.99
C GLY A 238 19.27 7.90 -7.67
N TYR A 239 17.96 8.11 -7.43
CA TYR A 239 17.45 8.81 -6.27
C TYR A 239 16.76 7.85 -5.31
N GLU A 240 17.31 7.78 -4.11
CA GLU A 240 16.82 6.93 -3.04
C GLU A 240 16.05 7.75 -2.00
N ILE A 241 14.76 7.46 -1.82
CA ILE A 241 13.96 8.02 -0.73
C ILE A 241 14.17 7.15 0.50
N GLY A 242 14.76 7.72 1.56
CA GLY A 242 14.97 7.05 2.83
C GLY A 242 13.66 6.81 3.59
N PHE A 243 13.72 5.92 4.62
CA PHE A 243 12.54 5.59 5.42
C PHE A 243 11.92 6.82 6.12
N ALA A 244 12.75 7.67 6.73
CA ALA A 244 12.27 8.87 7.40
C ALA A 244 11.79 9.95 6.42
N GLU A 245 12.41 10.06 5.25
CA GLU A 245 11.94 10.97 4.19
C GLU A 245 10.55 10.56 3.70
N TRP A 246 10.32 9.24 3.55
CA TRP A 246 8.98 8.76 3.22
C TRP A 246 7.95 9.12 4.30
N LEU A 247 8.29 9.07 5.59
CA LEU A 247 7.38 9.51 6.65
C LEU A 247 6.92 10.96 6.48
N LEU A 248 7.82 11.85 5.99
CA LEU A 248 7.47 13.25 5.70
C LEU A 248 6.53 13.39 4.48
N ILE A 249 6.45 12.37 3.64
CA ILE A 249 5.54 12.28 2.51
C ILE A 249 4.21 11.63 2.94
N GLY A 250 4.28 10.44 3.53
CA GLY A 250 3.14 9.57 3.79
C GLY A 250 2.31 9.97 5.00
N LEU A 251 2.93 10.35 6.13
CA LEU A 251 2.18 10.70 7.34
C LEU A 251 1.23 11.89 7.16
N PRO A 252 1.62 13.01 6.52
CA PRO A 252 0.68 14.09 6.25
C PRO A 252 -0.53 13.63 5.43
N VAL A 253 -0.33 12.73 4.47
CA VAL A 253 -1.43 12.16 3.68
C VAL A 253 -2.38 11.37 4.59
N VAL A 254 -1.85 10.49 5.43
CA VAL A 254 -2.65 9.70 6.38
C VAL A 254 -3.39 10.61 7.37
N PHE A 255 -2.70 11.58 7.96
CA PHE A 255 -3.30 12.49 8.96
C PHE A 255 -4.41 13.39 8.40
N VAL A 256 -4.41 13.68 7.12
CA VAL A 256 -5.47 14.46 6.48
C VAL A 256 -6.58 13.55 5.96
N THR A 257 -6.25 12.46 5.29
CA THR A 257 -7.25 11.64 4.59
C THR A 257 -8.02 10.71 5.53
N LEU A 258 -7.37 10.14 6.55
CA LEU A 258 -8.03 9.23 7.49
C LEU A 258 -9.15 9.90 8.30
N PRO A 259 -8.95 11.07 8.95
CA PRO A 259 -10.03 11.77 9.63
C PRO A 259 -11.13 12.24 8.67
N LEU A 260 -10.76 12.62 7.45
CA LEU A 260 -11.75 13.05 6.46
C LEU A 260 -12.63 11.88 6.01
N VAL A 261 -12.06 10.71 5.73
CA VAL A 261 -12.83 9.50 5.38
C VAL A 261 -13.71 9.08 6.56
N TRP A 262 -13.19 9.10 7.80
CA TRP A 262 -13.98 8.86 8.99
C TRP A 262 -15.17 9.83 9.11
N TYR A 263 -14.94 11.14 8.91
CA TYR A 263 -16.00 12.13 8.94
C TYR A 263 -17.05 11.88 7.86
N LEU A 264 -16.64 11.65 6.63
CA LEU A 264 -17.54 11.36 5.51
C LEU A 264 -18.38 10.10 5.76
N LEU A 265 -17.74 9.03 6.26
CA LEU A 265 -18.46 7.79 6.58
C LEU A 265 -19.47 7.98 7.71
N THR A 266 -19.10 8.66 8.80
CA THR A 266 -19.88 8.66 10.04
C THR A 266 -20.85 9.84 10.18
N TYR A 267 -20.68 10.92 9.42
CA TYR A 267 -21.57 12.09 9.48
C TYR A 267 -22.35 12.31 8.18
N VAL A 268 -21.84 11.88 7.03
CA VAL A 268 -22.44 12.20 5.75
C VAL A 268 -23.09 10.98 5.11
N LEU A 269 -22.36 9.87 4.98
CA LEU A 269 -22.81 8.71 4.21
C LEU A 269 -23.60 7.70 5.06
N TYR A 270 -23.08 7.36 6.23
CA TYR A 270 -23.65 6.35 7.14
C TYR A 270 -23.66 6.84 8.59
N PRO A 271 -24.41 7.91 8.91
CA PRO A 271 -24.52 8.36 10.30
C PRO A 271 -25.11 7.24 11.17
N PRO A 272 -24.40 6.79 12.24
CA PRO A 272 -24.91 5.80 13.15
C PRO A 272 -26.23 6.26 13.78
N GLN A 273 -27.19 5.37 13.87
CA GLN A 273 -28.53 5.62 14.44
C GLN A 273 -28.65 5.16 15.90
N ILE A 274 -27.57 4.63 16.46
CA ILE A 274 -27.47 4.12 17.83
C ILE A 274 -26.85 5.22 18.69
N ASP A 275 -27.38 5.44 19.89
CA ASP A 275 -26.90 6.51 20.77
C ASP A 275 -25.73 6.10 21.64
N ASN A 276 -25.61 4.82 22.00
CA ASN A 276 -24.59 4.32 22.92
C ASN A 276 -24.07 2.93 22.51
N VAL A 277 -22.77 2.69 22.74
CA VAL A 277 -22.06 1.43 22.47
C VAL A 277 -21.20 1.01 23.67
N ASP A 278 -21.67 1.27 24.90
CA ASP A 278 -20.96 0.91 26.13
C ASP A 278 -20.59 -0.58 26.17
N GLU A 279 -21.51 -1.45 25.74
CA GLU A 279 -21.31 -2.89 25.71
C GLU A 279 -20.17 -3.30 24.74
N ALA A 280 -20.02 -2.60 23.62
CA ALA A 280 -18.90 -2.85 22.70
C ALA A 280 -17.55 -2.44 23.31
N GLN A 281 -17.54 -1.36 24.11
CA GLN A 281 -16.35 -0.95 24.84
C GLN A 281 -16.02 -1.96 25.96
N GLU A 282 -17.04 -2.40 26.71
CA GLU A 282 -16.90 -3.44 27.74
C GLU A 282 -16.39 -4.75 27.13
N GLN A 283 -16.90 -5.13 25.95
CA GLN A 283 -16.43 -6.32 25.23
C GLN A 283 -14.98 -6.20 24.81
N ALA A 284 -14.56 -5.05 24.26
CA ALA A 284 -13.16 -4.82 23.92
C ALA A 284 -12.25 -4.88 25.16
N GLN A 285 -12.73 -4.37 26.30
CA GLN A 285 -12.04 -4.46 27.58
C GLN A 285 -12.00 -5.91 28.08
N ALA A 286 -13.12 -6.66 27.99
CA ALA A 286 -13.18 -8.05 28.37
C ALA A 286 -12.20 -8.92 27.56
N TYR A 287 -12.11 -8.71 26.26
CA TYR A 287 -11.10 -9.37 25.42
C TYR A 287 -9.66 -9.06 25.85
N LEU A 288 -9.39 -7.81 26.26
CA LEU A 288 -8.07 -7.43 26.80
C LEU A 288 -7.79 -8.09 28.14
N ASP A 289 -8.81 -8.21 29.00
CA ASP A 289 -8.70 -8.80 30.32
C ASP A 289 -8.59 -10.34 30.26
N GLU A 290 -9.20 -10.98 29.25
CA GLU A 290 -9.06 -12.41 28.96
C GLU A 290 -7.68 -12.76 28.38
N GLU A 291 -7.03 -11.82 27.71
CA GLU A 291 -5.69 -12.02 27.21
C GLU A 291 -4.68 -11.95 28.36
N ASP A 292 -3.98 -13.07 28.63
CA ASP A 292 -2.85 -13.10 29.57
C ASP A 292 -1.82 -11.99 29.25
N SER A 293 -1.03 -11.60 30.25
CA SER A 293 0.08 -10.66 30.03
C SER A 293 0.96 -11.14 28.88
N LEU A 294 1.44 -10.17 28.06
CA LEU A 294 2.29 -10.50 26.90
C LEU A 294 3.41 -11.48 27.31
N ASP A 295 3.45 -12.62 26.64
CA ASP A 295 4.47 -13.65 26.82
C ASP A 295 5.87 -13.01 26.78
N PRO A 296 6.85 -13.49 27.56
CA PRO A 296 8.24 -13.02 27.51
C PRO A 296 8.84 -12.97 26.09
N ARG A 297 8.48 -13.91 25.21
CA ARG A 297 8.89 -13.91 23.80
C ARG A 297 8.22 -12.78 23.04
N GLY A 298 6.91 -12.59 23.18
CA GLY A 298 6.17 -11.48 22.57
C GLY A 298 6.69 -10.11 23.03
N ARG A 299 7.09 -10.00 24.32
CA ARG A 299 7.73 -8.76 24.81
C ARG A 299 9.07 -8.50 24.11
N ARG A 300 9.88 -9.53 23.84
CA ARG A 300 11.12 -9.38 23.07
C ARG A 300 10.84 -8.94 21.65
N VAL A 301 9.82 -9.50 20.98
CA VAL A 301 9.38 -9.07 19.66
C VAL A 301 8.98 -7.59 19.68
N ALA A 302 8.16 -7.16 20.64
CA ALA A 302 7.76 -5.75 20.77
C ALA A 302 8.97 -4.83 20.97
N ILE A 303 9.98 -5.24 21.73
CA ILE A 303 11.22 -4.48 21.92
C ILE A 303 12.02 -4.42 20.62
N ILE A 304 12.23 -5.55 19.93
CA ILE A 304 12.97 -5.59 18.65
C ILE A 304 12.28 -4.73 17.61
N PHE A 305 10.97 -4.86 17.47
CA PHE A 305 10.19 -4.05 16.54
C PHE A 305 10.30 -2.56 16.84
N THR A 306 10.09 -2.15 18.11
CA THR A 306 10.16 -0.75 18.52
C THR A 306 11.57 -0.18 18.33
N ALA A 307 12.61 -0.98 18.62
CA ALA A 307 14.00 -0.58 18.39
C ALA A 307 14.28 -0.41 16.89
N THR A 308 13.84 -1.35 16.05
CA THR A 308 14.01 -1.27 14.58
C THR A 308 13.30 -0.03 14.02
N ALA A 309 12.04 0.19 14.40
CA ALA A 309 11.29 1.37 13.98
C ALA A 309 11.95 2.67 14.46
N GLY A 310 12.42 2.70 15.70
CA GLY A 310 13.16 3.84 16.26
C GLY A 310 14.48 4.12 15.53
N LEU A 311 15.23 3.07 15.17
CA LEU A 311 16.47 3.21 14.39
C LEU A 311 16.19 3.66 12.95
N TRP A 312 15.10 3.24 12.32
CA TRP A 312 14.68 3.75 11.02
C TRP A 312 14.40 5.26 11.04
N VAL A 313 13.70 5.73 12.08
CA VAL A 313 13.46 7.17 12.26
C VAL A 313 14.76 7.90 12.56
N LEU A 314 15.59 7.36 13.46
CA LEU A 314 16.89 7.95 13.82
C LEU A 314 17.82 8.08 12.61
N GLY A 315 17.84 7.07 11.73
CA GLY A 315 18.65 7.07 10.50
C GLY A 315 18.36 8.25 9.59
N GLY A 316 17.11 8.75 9.57
CA GLY A 316 16.76 9.95 8.80
C GLY A 316 17.06 11.28 9.48
N LEU A 317 17.52 11.27 10.73
CA LEU A 317 17.85 12.50 11.46
C LEU A 317 19.31 12.96 11.27
N GLY A 318 20.05 12.34 10.37
CA GLY A 318 21.48 12.65 10.14
C GLY A 318 21.74 14.15 9.91
N THR A 319 20.96 14.78 9.03
CA THR A 319 21.09 16.22 8.73
C THR A 319 20.93 17.09 9.98
N PHE A 320 19.99 16.75 10.87
CA PHE A 320 19.76 17.51 12.12
C PHE A 320 20.85 17.27 13.16
N LEU A 321 21.46 16.08 13.16
CA LEU A 321 22.50 15.69 14.13
C LEU A 321 23.91 16.11 13.68
N SER A 322 24.09 16.51 12.44
CA SER A 322 25.38 16.88 11.86
C SER A 322 26.08 18.04 12.63
N ALA A 323 25.31 18.94 13.22
CA ALA A 323 25.85 20.04 14.03
C ALA A 323 26.34 19.62 15.42
N TYR A 324 25.98 18.41 15.88
CA TYR A 324 26.22 17.96 17.25
C TYR A 324 27.19 16.79 17.35
N LEU A 325 27.41 16.07 16.27
CA LEU A 325 28.25 14.87 16.24
C LEU A 325 29.54 15.11 15.47
N PRO A 326 30.67 14.55 15.92
CA PRO A 326 31.94 14.58 15.16
C PRO A 326 31.78 13.87 13.80
N ASP A 327 32.48 14.34 12.77
CA ASP A 327 32.43 13.83 11.40
C ASP A 327 32.61 12.30 11.30
N VAL A 328 33.53 11.74 12.10
CA VAL A 328 33.78 10.30 12.17
C VAL A 328 32.54 9.49 12.60
N TRP A 329 31.80 10.02 13.60
CA TRP A 329 30.54 9.41 14.03
C TRP A 329 29.43 9.64 13.01
N MET A 330 29.38 10.83 12.39
CA MET A 330 28.42 11.10 11.32
C MET A 330 28.59 10.11 10.17
N THR A 331 29.81 9.94 9.66
CA THR A 331 30.08 8.99 8.59
C THR A 331 29.76 7.55 9.02
N THR A 332 30.10 7.17 10.26
CA THR A 332 29.83 5.81 10.75
C THR A 332 28.33 5.51 10.87
N LEU A 333 27.57 6.45 11.44
CA LEU A 333 26.13 6.23 11.72
C LEU A 333 25.25 6.45 10.49
N PHE A 334 25.47 7.54 9.75
CA PHE A 334 24.59 8.00 8.69
C PHE A 334 25.18 7.87 7.29
N GLY A 335 26.45 7.53 7.18
CA GLY A 335 27.14 7.38 5.91
C GLY A 335 27.81 8.67 5.41
N GLY A 336 28.47 8.56 4.28
CA GLY A 336 29.18 9.65 3.62
C GLY A 336 30.58 9.27 3.16
N SER A 337 31.29 10.23 2.58
CA SER A 337 32.64 10.04 2.04
C SER A 337 33.77 10.20 3.09
N GLY A 338 33.43 10.57 4.33
CA GLY A 338 34.39 10.76 5.42
C GLY A 338 34.96 9.45 5.95
N MET A 339 35.81 9.55 6.96
CA MET A 339 36.39 8.40 7.66
C MET A 339 35.45 7.92 8.77
N THR A 340 35.31 6.61 8.91
CA THR A 340 34.54 5.97 9.99
C THR A 340 35.40 5.79 11.25
N ILE A 341 34.78 5.46 12.38
CA ILE A 341 35.48 5.03 13.62
C ILE A 341 36.35 3.78 13.41
N PHE A 342 36.06 3.00 12.36
CA PHE A 342 36.81 1.79 11.99
C PHE A 342 37.97 2.07 11.05
N GLY A 343 38.21 3.34 10.68
CA GLY A 343 39.29 3.73 9.76
C GLY A 343 39.01 3.43 8.29
N LEU A 344 37.75 3.25 7.91
CA LEU A 344 37.30 3.06 6.53
C LEU A 344 36.87 4.40 5.94
N GLU A 345 37.27 4.70 4.72
CA GLU A 345 36.79 5.85 3.96
C GLU A 345 35.55 5.43 3.14
N GLY A 346 34.54 6.28 3.17
CA GLY A 346 33.28 6.04 2.47
C GLY A 346 32.48 4.89 3.09
N HIS A 347 31.31 5.17 3.59
CA HIS A 347 30.48 4.20 4.27
C HIS A 347 29.00 4.54 4.08
N GLN A 348 28.14 3.52 3.96
CA GLN A 348 26.69 3.73 3.81
C GLN A 348 26.01 4.10 5.14
N GLY A 349 26.72 3.96 6.27
CA GLY A 349 26.19 4.20 7.61
C GLY A 349 25.48 2.99 8.20
N ILE A 350 25.73 2.72 9.48
CA ILE A 350 25.12 1.56 10.16
C ILE A 350 23.64 1.76 10.45
N LEU A 351 23.14 3.00 10.40
CA LEU A 351 21.71 3.34 10.51
C LEU A 351 21.00 3.37 9.17
N TYR A 352 21.65 2.91 8.10
CA TYR A 352 21.01 2.74 6.81
C TYR A 352 19.80 1.79 6.97
N TYR A 353 18.64 2.26 6.58
CA TYR A 353 17.36 1.63 6.93
C TYR A 353 17.25 0.16 6.47
N VAL A 354 17.87 -0.21 5.35
CA VAL A 354 17.90 -1.61 4.91
C VAL A 354 18.75 -2.47 5.86
N MET A 355 19.93 -1.98 6.26
CA MET A 355 20.80 -2.70 7.21
C MET A 355 20.10 -2.88 8.56
N VAL A 356 19.44 -1.85 9.06
CA VAL A 356 18.64 -1.91 10.30
C VAL A 356 17.53 -2.97 10.19
N GLY A 357 16.79 -2.97 9.08
CA GLY A 357 15.73 -3.97 8.83
C GLY A 357 16.27 -5.39 8.78
N VAL A 358 17.32 -5.64 7.99
CA VAL A 358 17.91 -6.98 7.84
C VAL A 358 18.50 -7.47 9.17
N MET A 359 19.09 -6.59 9.99
CA MET A 359 19.63 -6.95 11.31
C MET A 359 18.54 -7.29 12.34
N ALA A 360 17.30 -6.90 12.12
CA ALA A 360 16.19 -7.34 12.96
C ALA A 360 15.92 -8.85 12.82
N ILE A 361 16.20 -9.46 11.68
CA ILE A 361 15.98 -10.89 11.42
C ILE A 361 16.80 -11.76 12.38
N PRO A 362 18.15 -11.69 12.41
CA PRO A 362 18.93 -12.43 13.38
C PRO A 362 18.60 -12.06 14.83
N ALA A 363 18.19 -10.82 15.12
CA ALA A 363 17.76 -10.45 16.46
C ALA A 363 16.52 -11.22 16.91
N LEU A 364 15.53 -11.46 16.03
CA LEU A 364 14.34 -12.27 16.33
C LEU A 364 14.72 -13.73 16.64
N VAL A 365 15.63 -14.31 15.85
CA VAL A 365 16.09 -15.70 16.05
C VAL A 365 16.90 -15.83 17.34
N LEU A 366 17.87 -14.93 17.57
CA LEU A 366 18.71 -14.94 18.79
C LEU A 366 17.89 -14.70 20.06
N ALA A 367 16.80 -13.96 19.96
CA ALA A 367 15.86 -13.76 21.05
C ALA A 367 14.93 -14.94 21.30
N ASP A 368 15.07 -16.07 20.59
CA ASP A 368 14.23 -17.26 20.69
C ASP A 368 12.73 -16.95 20.49
N THR A 369 12.43 -16.08 19.52
CA THR A 369 11.07 -15.64 19.24
C THR A 369 10.50 -16.24 17.96
N MET A 370 11.33 -16.40 16.92
CA MET A 370 10.95 -16.94 15.63
C MET A 370 11.91 -18.02 15.16
N GLU A 371 11.37 -19.07 14.57
CA GLU A 371 12.14 -20.07 13.82
C GLU A 371 12.25 -19.65 12.35
N TRP A 372 13.22 -20.24 11.63
CA TRP A 372 13.44 -19.89 10.22
C TRP A 372 12.19 -20.16 9.36
N ASP A 373 11.55 -21.30 9.53
CA ASP A 373 10.36 -21.69 8.74
C ASP A 373 9.18 -20.73 8.96
N GLU A 374 9.06 -20.16 10.14
CA GLU A 374 8.06 -19.13 10.46
C GLU A 374 8.42 -17.77 9.86
N LEU A 375 9.70 -17.41 9.85
CA LEU A 375 10.18 -16.15 9.27
C LEU A 375 9.97 -16.10 7.76
N VAL A 376 10.19 -17.23 7.07
CA VAL A 376 10.09 -17.28 5.59
C VAL A 376 8.67 -17.47 5.06
N ASP A 377 7.68 -17.61 5.93
CA ASP A 377 6.26 -17.64 5.55
C ASP A 377 5.76 -16.22 5.25
N ILE A 378 6.29 -15.63 4.20
CA ILE A 378 6.05 -14.26 3.74
C ILE A 378 5.52 -14.23 2.32
N ASP A 379 5.03 -13.07 1.87
CA ASP A 379 4.59 -12.87 0.49
C ASP A 379 5.77 -12.73 -0.49
N TRP A 380 6.37 -13.85 -0.84
CA TRP A 380 7.42 -13.94 -1.87
C TRP A 380 6.94 -13.41 -3.23
N GLY A 381 5.64 -13.55 -3.51
CA GLY A 381 5.07 -13.06 -4.76
C GLY A 381 5.24 -11.55 -4.92
N THR A 382 5.02 -10.81 -3.87
CA THR A 382 5.23 -9.35 -3.86
C THR A 382 6.71 -9.00 -4.04
N LEU A 383 7.64 -9.72 -3.41
CA LEU A 383 9.08 -9.47 -3.58
C LEU A 383 9.55 -9.75 -5.02
N LEU A 384 9.07 -10.83 -5.63
CA LEU A 384 9.36 -11.13 -7.04
C LEU A 384 8.76 -10.10 -7.99
N LEU A 385 7.57 -9.60 -7.68
CA LEU A 385 6.94 -8.53 -8.47
C LEU A 385 7.79 -7.25 -8.44
N PHE A 386 8.37 -6.90 -7.30
CA PHE A 386 9.28 -5.76 -7.18
C PHE A 386 10.51 -5.95 -8.07
N GLY A 387 11.18 -7.10 -7.99
CA GLY A 387 12.36 -7.40 -8.80
C GLY A 387 12.10 -7.25 -10.29
N GLY A 388 11.00 -7.82 -10.78
CA GLY A 388 10.61 -7.67 -12.19
C GLY A 388 10.22 -6.24 -12.56
N GLY A 389 9.56 -5.51 -11.63
CA GLY A 389 9.22 -4.10 -11.83
C GLY A 389 10.43 -3.18 -11.91
N ILE A 390 11.45 -3.42 -11.08
CA ILE A 390 12.72 -2.70 -11.09
C ILE A 390 13.48 -3.04 -12.37
N ALA A 391 13.61 -4.32 -12.72
CA ALA A 391 14.29 -4.75 -13.97
C ALA A 391 13.67 -4.13 -15.23
N LEU A 392 12.33 -3.98 -15.25
CA LEU A 392 11.65 -3.28 -16.34
C LEU A 392 11.95 -1.76 -16.31
N ALA A 393 11.99 -1.16 -15.13
CA ALA A 393 12.29 0.26 -14.97
C ALA A 393 13.73 0.60 -15.41
N ASP A 394 14.71 -0.24 -15.02
CA ASP A 394 16.10 -0.14 -15.49
C ASP A 394 16.16 -0.19 -17.03
N ALA A 395 15.50 -1.19 -17.64
CA ALA A 395 15.48 -1.32 -19.09
C ALA A 395 14.82 -0.12 -19.80
N LEU A 396 13.75 0.42 -19.22
CA LEU A 396 13.08 1.63 -19.73
C LEU A 396 13.99 2.86 -19.68
N ALA A 397 14.77 3.00 -18.60
CA ALA A 397 15.74 4.07 -18.42
C ALA A 397 16.93 3.91 -19.38
N ASP A 398 17.60 2.75 -19.36
CA ASP A 398 18.81 2.45 -20.15
C ASP A 398 18.56 2.62 -21.66
N THR A 399 17.37 2.31 -22.12
CA THR A 399 17.01 2.42 -23.55
C THR A 399 16.43 3.78 -23.95
N GLY A 400 16.25 4.71 -23.00
CA GLY A 400 15.59 6.02 -23.22
C GLY A 400 14.09 5.93 -23.54
N THR A 401 13.50 4.76 -23.30
CA THR A 401 12.08 4.51 -23.63
C THR A 401 11.14 5.34 -22.77
N THR A 402 11.48 5.56 -21.49
CA THR A 402 10.71 6.41 -20.57
C THR A 402 10.52 7.82 -21.12
N GLU A 403 11.60 8.47 -21.53
CA GLU A 403 11.57 9.82 -22.09
C GLU A 403 10.84 9.87 -23.45
N TRP A 404 11.04 8.84 -24.28
CA TRP A 404 10.35 8.75 -25.56
C TRP A 404 8.83 8.65 -25.38
N ILE A 405 8.34 7.82 -24.46
CA ILE A 405 6.90 7.73 -24.13
C ILE A 405 6.39 9.08 -23.66
N ALA A 406 7.10 9.70 -22.71
CA ALA A 406 6.71 10.98 -22.13
C ALA A 406 6.57 12.07 -23.20
N ASN A 407 7.58 12.23 -24.05
CA ASN A 407 7.59 13.23 -25.11
C ASN A 407 6.57 12.94 -26.22
N THR A 408 6.37 11.67 -26.60
CA THR A 408 5.46 11.31 -27.68
C THR A 408 3.99 11.44 -27.28
N VAL A 409 3.66 11.06 -26.04
CA VAL A 409 2.26 10.98 -25.60
C VAL A 409 1.78 12.30 -24.96
N PHE A 410 2.68 13.01 -24.26
CA PHE A 410 2.28 14.12 -23.37
C PHE A 410 2.80 15.51 -23.78
N SER A 411 3.57 15.64 -24.86
CA SER A 411 4.10 16.94 -25.31
C SER A 411 3.02 17.99 -25.59
N ASP A 412 1.87 17.57 -26.09
CA ASP A 412 0.75 18.47 -26.40
C ASP A 412 0.02 18.99 -25.14
N LEU A 413 0.30 18.45 -23.97
CA LEU A 413 -0.29 18.87 -22.69
C LEU A 413 0.55 19.94 -21.97
N THR A 414 1.66 20.39 -22.56
CA THR A 414 2.49 21.46 -22.02
C THR A 414 1.68 22.78 -22.01
N GLY A 415 1.74 23.49 -20.88
CA GLY A 415 0.97 24.75 -20.71
C GLY A 415 -0.32 24.61 -19.90
N MET A 416 -0.70 23.39 -19.47
CA MET A 416 -1.78 23.22 -18.50
C MET A 416 -1.39 23.76 -17.13
N PRO A 417 -2.35 24.33 -16.35
CA PRO A 417 -2.08 24.72 -14.96
C PRO A 417 -1.57 23.54 -14.12
N VAL A 418 -0.57 23.78 -13.26
CA VAL A 418 0.07 22.76 -12.40
C VAL A 418 -0.97 21.90 -11.65
N VAL A 419 -1.96 22.54 -11.04
CA VAL A 419 -3.02 21.84 -10.28
C VAL A 419 -3.82 20.88 -11.17
N LEU A 420 -4.02 21.24 -12.46
CA LEU A 420 -4.75 20.40 -13.40
C LEU A 420 -3.91 19.18 -13.83
N ILE A 421 -2.59 19.33 -13.97
CA ILE A 421 -1.68 18.20 -14.25
C ILE A 421 -1.74 17.21 -13.09
N ILE A 422 -1.60 17.69 -11.84
CA ILE A 422 -1.69 16.83 -10.64
C ILE A 422 -3.06 16.15 -10.57
N ALA A 423 -4.13 16.93 -10.75
CA ALA A 423 -5.49 16.40 -10.71
C ALA A 423 -5.71 15.30 -11.75
N THR A 424 -5.17 15.47 -12.95
CA THR A 424 -5.25 14.47 -14.01
C THR A 424 -4.48 13.20 -13.64
N VAL A 425 -3.25 13.33 -13.15
CA VAL A 425 -2.45 12.18 -12.67
C VAL A 425 -3.19 11.43 -11.57
N VAL A 426 -3.61 12.12 -10.53
CA VAL A 426 -4.32 11.51 -9.39
C VAL A 426 -5.62 10.86 -9.85
N LEU A 427 -6.44 11.55 -10.66
CA LEU A 427 -7.71 11.03 -11.17
C LEU A 427 -7.51 9.73 -11.97
N VAL A 428 -6.61 9.78 -12.95
CA VAL A 428 -6.33 8.63 -13.82
C VAL A 428 -5.86 7.43 -13.00
N VAL A 429 -4.93 7.66 -12.07
CA VAL A 429 -4.39 6.60 -11.24
C VAL A 429 -5.43 6.03 -10.30
N VAL A 430 -6.22 6.87 -9.61
CA VAL A 430 -7.30 6.41 -8.70
C VAL A 430 -8.33 5.55 -9.44
N PHE A 431 -8.74 5.94 -10.64
CA PHE A 431 -9.72 5.13 -11.40
C PHE A 431 -9.11 3.89 -12.06
N LEU A 432 -7.85 3.96 -12.46
CA LEU A 432 -7.16 2.78 -13.01
C LEU A 432 -6.93 1.70 -11.93
N THR A 433 -6.52 2.11 -10.73
CA THR A 433 -6.27 1.18 -9.62
C THR A 433 -7.55 0.49 -9.12
N GLU A 434 -8.73 1.02 -9.37
CA GLU A 434 -9.99 0.32 -9.12
C GLU A 434 -10.17 -0.94 -9.98
N MET A 435 -9.60 -0.93 -11.17
CA MET A 435 -9.73 -2.03 -12.14
C MET A 435 -8.54 -2.99 -12.10
N THR A 436 -7.45 -2.60 -11.44
CA THR A 436 -6.18 -3.34 -11.39
C THR A 436 -5.61 -3.33 -9.98
N SER A 437 -4.63 -4.19 -9.71
CA SER A 437 -3.89 -4.15 -8.43
C SER A 437 -3.15 -2.83 -8.26
N ASN A 438 -3.19 -2.24 -7.05
CA ASN A 438 -2.44 -1.02 -6.71
C ASN A 438 -0.95 -1.14 -7.08
N THR A 439 -0.36 -2.30 -6.79
CA THR A 439 1.04 -2.58 -7.10
C THR A 439 1.28 -2.62 -8.60
N ALA A 440 0.44 -3.32 -9.36
CA ALA A 440 0.56 -3.38 -10.83
C ALA A 440 0.38 -1.99 -11.45
N THR A 441 -0.60 -1.21 -10.99
CA THR A 441 -0.82 0.17 -11.44
C THR A 441 0.43 1.01 -11.23
N THR A 442 1.03 0.96 -10.03
CA THR A 442 2.25 1.73 -9.73
C THR A 442 3.43 1.25 -10.57
N THR A 443 3.62 -0.07 -10.69
CA THR A 443 4.73 -0.65 -11.46
C THR A 443 4.71 -0.21 -12.93
N ILE A 444 3.52 -0.09 -13.51
CA ILE A 444 3.35 0.32 -14.92
C ILE A 444 3.49 1.84 -15.06
N LEU A 445 2.85 2.62 -14.17
CA LEU A 445 2.74 4.06 -14.35
C LEU A 445 3.92 4.85 -13.79
N ALA A 446 4.60 4.38 -12.73
CA ALA A 446 5.66 5.18 -12.13
C ALA A 446 6.83 5.49 -13.10
N PRO A 447 7.33 4.56 -13.96
CA PRO A 447 8.33 4.92 -14.96
C PRO A 447 7.83 6.00 -15.93
N ILE A 448 6.56 5.94 -16.34
CA ILE A 448 5.96 6.94 -17.22
C ILE A 448 5.88 8.29 -16.51
N LEU A 449 5.42 8.31 -15.25
CA LEU A 449 5.31 9.53 -14.46
C LEU A 449 6.68 10.15 -14.15
N ILE A 450 7.72 9.34 -13.96
CA ILE A 450 9.11 9.78 -13.85
C ILE A 450 9.55 10.45 -15.15
N GLY A 451 9.29 9.84 -16.30
CA GLY A 451 9.62 10.40 -17.61
C GLY A 451 8.91 11.73 -17.90
N LEU A 452 7.73 11.97 -17.32
CA LEU A 452 7.05 13.27 -17.44
C LEU A 452 7.83 14.43 -16.80
N GLY A 453 8.88 14.14 -16.03
CA GLY A 453 9.80 15.14 -15.50
C GLY A 453 10.34 16.06 -16.57
N SER A 454 10.80 15.52 -17.70
CA SER A 454 11.33 16.28 -18.83
C SER A 454 10.27 17.14 -19.54
N VAL A 455 9.03 16.64 -19.62
CA VAL A 455 7.93 17.32 -20.32
C VAL A 455 7.37 18.50 -19.53
N PHE A 456 7.18 18.32 -18.22
CA PHE A 456 6.46 19.29 -17.39
C PHE A 456 7.36 20.16 -16.50
N ALA A 457 8.67 19.99 -16.53
CA ALA A 457 9.61 20.77 -15.70
C ALA A 457 9.41 22.29 -15.86
N ALA A 458 9.39 22.78 -17.11
CA ALA A 458 9.18 24.18 -17.40
C ALA A 458 7.80 24.69 -16.96
N THR A 459 6.77 23.87 -17.13
CA THR A 459 5.38 24.21 -16.74
C THR A 459 5.23 24.30 -15.22
N LEU A 460 5.90 23.40 -14.47
CA LEU A 460 5.89 23.41 -13.02
C LEU A 460 6.87 24.43 -12.41
N GLY A 461 7.77 24.99 -13.21
CA GLY A 461 8.83 25.87 -12.72
C GLY A 461 9.87 25.16 -11.87
N LEU A 462 10.11 23.88 -12.15
CA LEU A 462 10.99 22.98 -11.41
C LEU A 462 12.07 22.41 -12.32
N THR A 463 13.07 21.75 -11.73
CA THR A 463 13.99 20.90 -12.48
C THR A 463 13.27 19.63 -12.95
N GLU A 464 13.77 18.99 -14.02
CA GLU A 464 13.26 17.71 -14.51
C GLU A 464 13.25 16.65 -13.39
N PHE A 465 14.32 16.59 -12.62
CA PHE A 465 14.48 15.70 -11.50
C PHE A 465 13.38 15.88 -10.42
N LYS A 466 13.16 17.10 -9.95
CA LYS A 466 12.12 17.40 -8.95
C LYS A 466 10.71 17.14 -9.48
N THR A 467 10.49 17.43 -10.76
CA THR A 467 9.21 17.18 -11.44
C THR A 467 8.92 15.69 -11.53
N ALA A 468 9.93 14.89 -11.88
CA ALA A 468 9.82 13.44 -11.95
C ALA A 468 9.42 12.83 -10.61
N ILE A 469 10.12 13.21 -9.53
CA ILE A 469 9.80 12.76 -8.17
C ILE A 469 8.38 13.18 -7.79
N PHE A 470 8.03 14.43 -8.03
CA PHE A 470 6.73 14.97 -7.68
C PHE A 470 5.56 14.23 -8.34
N LEU A 471 5.62 14.02 -9.65
CA LEU A 471 4.55 13.36 -10.39
C LEU A 471 4.45 11.87 -10.04
N SER A 472 5.59 11.19 -9.90
CA SER A 472 5.62 9.77 -9.57
C SER A 472 5.16 9.48 -8.14
N VAL A 473 5.56 10.30 -7.16
CA VAL A 473 5.07 10.24 -5.78
C VAL A 473 3.55 10.48 -5.75
N SER A 474 3.06 11.46 -6.51
CA SER A 474 1.62 11.73 -6.62
C SER A 474 0.85 10.51 -7.13
N GLY A 475 1.38 9.83 -8.15
CA GLY A 475 0.80 8.62 -8.70
C GLY A 475 0.82 7.44 -7.72
N ALA A 476 1.95 7.17 -7.07
CA ALA A 476 2.05 6.06 -6.13
C ALA A 476 1.12 6.22 -4.91
N ILE A 477 1.01 7.44 -4.37
CA ILE A 477 0.03 7.74 -3.32
C ILE A 477 -1.38 7.48 -3.85
N ALA A 478 -1.73 8.04 -5.01
CA ALA A 478 -3.06 7.88 -5.60
C ALA A 478 -3.43 6.42 -5.85
N ALA A 479 -2.47 5.56 -6.21
CA ALA A 479 -2.69 4.14 -6.45
C ALA A 479 -3.17 3.37 -5.20
N SER A 480 -2.96 3.90 -4.00
CA SER A 480 -3.44 3.29 -2.76
C SER A 480 -4.89 3.68 -2.40
N PHE A 481 -5.53 4.57 -3.16
CA PHE A 481 -6.89 5.09 -2.90
C PHE A 481 -7.94 4.45 -3.82
N ALA A 482 -8.10 3.12 -3.71
CA ALA A 482 -9.08 2.34 -4.45
C ALA A 482 -10.20 1.87 -3.49
N PHE A 483 -11.38 2.51 -3.57
CA PHE A 483 -12.44 2.36 -2.58
C PHE A 483 -13.77 1.80 -3.13
N ALA A 484 -13.94 1.75 -4.46
CA ALA A 484 -15.25 1.50 -5.06
C ALA A 484 -15.55 0.02 -5.33
N LEU A 485 -14.53 -0.79 -5.67
CA LEU A 485 -14.76 -2.16 -6.09
C LEU A 485 -14.18 -3.18 -5.09
N PRO A 486 -14.89 -4.29 -4.81
CA PRO A 486 -14.35 -5.37 -3.99
C PRO A 486 -13.06 -5.99 -4.54
N VAL A 487 -12.93 -6.02 -5.87
CA VAL A 487 -11.75 -6.61 -6.55
C VAL A 487 -10.54 -5.67 -6.62
N ALA A 488 -10.72 -4.38 -6.30
CA ALA A 488 -9.68 -3.39 -6.41
C ALA A 488 -8.52 -3.63 -5.42
N THR A 489 -8.85 -4.03 -4.19
CA THR A 489 -7.86 -4.30 -3.15
C THR A 489 -8.25 -5.52 -2.31
N PRO A 490 -7.27 -6.28 -1.77
CA PRO A 490 -7.55 -7.34 -0.82
C PRO A 490 -8.36 -6.87 0.42
N PRO A 491 -8.09 -5.71 1.03
CA PRO A 491 -8.94 -5.15 2.08
C PRO A 491 -10.42 -5.06 1.71
N ASN A 492 -10.73 -4.52 0.54
CA ASN A 492 -12.09 -4.43 0.05
C ASN A 492 -12.73 -5.82 -0.12
N ALA A 493 -11.98 -6.77 -0.69
CA ALA A 493 -12.45 -8.14 -0.89
C ALA A 493 -12.76 -8.85 0.44
N ILE A 494 -11.89 -8.70 1.46
CA ILE A 494 -12.06 -9.31 2.77
C ILE A 494 -13.32 -8.78 3.44
N VAL A 495 -13.49 -7.47 3.47
CA VAL A 495 -14.65 -6.83 4.10
C VAL A 495 -15.94 -7.17 3.35
N TYR A 496 -15.91 -7.18 2.03
CA TYR A 496 -17.05 -7.64 1.22
C TYR A 496 -17.36 -9.12 1.45
N GLY A 497 -16.33 -9.96 1.52
CA GLY A 497 -16.44 -11.40 1.77
C GLY A 497 -17.00 -11.75 3.16
N SER A 498 -17.00 -10.82 4.11
CA SER A 498 -17.64 -10.99 5.42
C SER A 498 -19.15 -11.20 5.33
N GLY A 499 -19.80 -10.78 4.23
CA GLY A 499 -21.24 -10.88 4.01
C GLY A 499 -22.08 -9.81 4.70
N TYR A 500 -21.46 -8.89 5.46
CA TYR A 500 -22.16 -7.82 6.20
C TYR A 500 -22.28 -6.50 5.43
N ILE A 501 -21.86 -6.44 4.17
CA ILE A 501 -22.07 -5.30 3.29
C ILE A 501 -22.41 -5.77 1.87
N LYS A 502 -23.16 -4.94 1.12
CA LYS A 502 -23.45 -5.17 -0.30
C LYS A 502 -22.42 -4.47 -1.18
N GLN A 503 -22.20 -5.02 -2.38
CA GLN A 503 -21.36 -4.35 -3.38
C GLN A 503 -21.84 -2.93 -3.71
N SER A 504 -23.16 -2.70 -3.69
CA SER A 504 -23.74 -1.37 -3.94
C SER A 504 -23.34 -0.34 -2.89
N HIS A 505 -23.17 -0.75 -1.62
CA HIS A 505 -22.68 0.14 -0.56
C HIS A 505 -21.24 0.57 -0.85
N MET A 506 -20.37 -0.39 -1.17
CA MET A 506 -18.97 -0.12 -1.51
C MET A 506 -18.84 0.75 -2.76
N LEU A 507 -19.57 0.41 -3.84
CA LEU A 507 -19.53 1.15 -5.10
C LEU A 507 -19.96 2.61 -4.89
N ARG A 508 -21.11 2.84 -4.25
CA ARG A 508 -21.63 4.19 -4.00
C ARG A 508 -20.67 5.02 -3.14
N THR A 509 -20.20 4.44 -2.06
CA THR A 509 -19.29 5.10 -1.13
C THR A 509 -17.93 5.37 -1.79
N GLY A 510 -17.38 4.36 -2.45
CA GLY A 510 -16.07 4.43 -3.05
C GLY A 510 -15.99 5.44 -4.20
N VAL A 511 -17.00 5.50 -5.07
CA VAL A 511 -17.02 6.51 -6.14
C VAL A 511 -17.04 7.93 -5.56
N ILE A 512 -17.83 8.17 -4.52
CA ILE A 512 -17.86 9.48 -3.85
C ILE A 512 -16.48 9.78 -3.24
N LEU A 513 -15.89 8.82 -2.51
CA LEU A 513 -14.58 8.99 -1.89
C LEU A 513 -13.48 9.17 -2.94
N ASN A 514 -13.50 8.44 -4.05
CA ASN A 514 -12.50 8.58 -5.12
C ASN A 514 -12.51 10.00 -5.71
N ILE A 515 -13.69 10.58 -5.92
CA ILE A 515 -13.83 11.97 -6.40
C ILE A 515 -13.32 12.96 -5.34
N VAL A 516 -13.74 12.79 -4.09
CA VAL A 516 -13.31 13.66 -2.98
C VAL A 516 -11.80 13.53 -2.76
N MET A 517 -11.27 12.29 -2.74
CA MET A 517 -9.84 12.07 -2.56
C MET A 517 -9.02 12.60 -3.73
N THR A 518 -9.51 12.52 -4.97
CA THR A 518 -8.84 13.17 -6.10
C THR A 518 -8.63 14.66 -5.84
N ALA A 519 -9.65 15.36 -5.37
CA ALA A 519 -9.53 16.79 -5.06
C ALA A 519 -8.62 17.05 -3.84
N VAL A 520 -8.78 16.26 -2.78
CA VAL A 520 -8.00 16.40 -1.53
C VAL A 520 -6.54 16.08 -1.75
N LEU A 521 -6.22 14.95 -2.40
CA LEU A 521 -4.84 14.58 -2.72
C LEU A 521 -4.18 15.59 -3.64
N THR A 522 -4.89 16.06 -4.67
CA THR A 522 -4.38 17.12 -5.55
C THR A 522 -3.98 18.36 -4.77
N GLY A 523 -4.87 18.85 -3.90
CA GLY A 523 -4.60 20.03 -3.08
C GLY A 523 -3.50 19.79 -2.05
N LEU A 524 -3.53 18.66 -1.36
CA LEU A 524 -2.56 18.31 -0.31
C LEU A 524 -1.16 18.12 -0.90
N ILE A 525 -1.03 17.35 -1.98
CA ILE A 525 0.26 17.10 -2.63
C ILE A 525 0.83 18.41 -3.18
N TRP A 526 -0.02 19.24 -3.80
CA TRP A 526 0.40 20.58 -4.26
C TRP A 526 0.92 21.45 -3.11
N LEU A 527 0.23 21.45 -1.95
CA LEU A 527 0.65 22.22 -0.76
C LEU A 527 1.96 21.68 -0.18
N LEU A 528 2.06 20.37 0.00
CA LEU A 528 3.27 19.73 0.54
C LEU A 528 4.47 19.99 -0.35
N PHE A 529 4.30 19.85 -1.66
CA PHE A 529 5.37 20.06 -2.62
C PHE A 529 5.79 21.52 -2.75
N THR A 530 4.85 22.45 -2.62
CA THR A 530 5.15 23.89 -2.77
C THR A 530 5.78 24.47 -1.49
N PHE A 531 5.32 24.05 -0.31
CA PHE A 531 5.65 24.73 0.94
C PHE A 531 6.43 23.89 1.94
N VAL A 532 6.39 22.56 1.87
CA VAL A 532 6.98 21.68 2.89
C VAL A 532 8.22 20.96 2.37
N TRP A 533 8.10 20.21 1.29
CA TRP A 533 9.18 19.37 0.78
C TRP A 533 10.43 20.14 0.29
N PRO A 534 10.33 21.34 -0.31
CA PRO A 534 11.54 22.11 -0.66
C PRO A 534 12.42 22.47 0.52
N HIS A 535 11.87 22.46 1.74
CA HIS A 535 12.61 22.79 2.97
C HIS A 535 13.07 21.56 3.74
N LEU A 536 12.51 20.37 3.45
CA LEU A 536 12.76 19.16 4.21
C LEU A 536 13.44 18.05 3.40
N LEU A 537 13.21 17.98 2.08
CA LEU A 537 13.68 16.88 1.24
C LEU A 537 14.74 17.31 0.21
N TRP A 538 14.82 18.60 -0.18
CA TRP A 538 15.83 19.12 -1.14
C TRP A 538 16.29 20.52 -0.90
#